data_9bfd03c5db42dae79828828103583cef
#
_entry.id   9bfd03c5db42dae79828828103583cef
#
_cell.length_a   1.000
_cell.length_b   1.000
_cell.length_c   1.000
_cell.angle_alpha   90.00
_cell.angle_beta   90.00
_cell.angle_gamma   90.00
#
_symmetry.space_group_name_H-M   'P 1'
#
loop_
_entity.id
_entity.type
_entity.pdbx_description
1 polymer ?
#
loop_
_entity_poly.entity_id
_entity_poly.type
_entity_poly.pdbx_seq_one_letter_code
_entity_poly.pdbx_strand_id
1 'polypeptide(L)'
;VLQHKGTVNVQNGGSINNTVANDSSNITIAAGASAVGTTLNGTSSMTVSGTAADTIVNSSGSTAAKGLEVNNGASVSNTSINGSGTVLLKNGSTANNTVMNGGVLTAENGAKLENLEIKGKAETAIDNGASLSGTVTVSGSATLGGSYDYGKIFSDAAINSLTVTEGVNAKFGNSLNATTAGKSLT
;
A
#
# COMPACT_ATOMS: atom_id res chain seq x y z
N VAL A 1 -7.65 17.40 -14.00
CA VAL A 1 -8.71 16.87 -13.12
C VAL A 1 -9.66 16.03 -13.94
N LEU A 2 -9.91 14.80 -13.49
CA LEU A 2 -10.93 13.90 -14.05
C LEU A 2 -12.16 13.94 -13.14
N GLN A 3 -13.35 13.96 -13.76
CA GLN A 3 -14.63 13.97 -13.06
C GLN A 3 -15.64 13.11 -13.80
N HIS A 4 -16.72 12.70 -13.11
CA HIS A 4 -17.91 12.07 -13.72
C HIS A 4 -17.58 10.87 -14.64
N LYS A 5 -16.88 9.85 -14.12
CA LYS A 5 -16.47 8.65 -14.87
C LYS A 5 -15.46 8.92 -15.99
N GLY A 6 -14.69 10.01 -15.88
CA GLY A 6 -13.61 10.28 -16.82
C GLY A 6 -12.58 9.15 -16.85
N THR A 7 -12.04 8.84 -18.01
CA THR A 7 -11.04 7.78 -18.19
C THR A 7 -9.76 8.34 -18.81
N VAL A 8 -8.61 7.96 -18.24
CA VAL A 8 -7.28 8.24 -18.80
C VAL A 8 -6.53 6.94 -18.96
N ASN A 9 -6.05 6.69 -20.15
CA ASN A 9 -5.16 5.55 -20.46
C ASN A 9 -3.80 6.09 -20.89
N VAL A 10 -2.79 5.90 -20.03
CA VAL A 10 -1.40 6.28 -20.32
C VAL A 10 -0.69 5.09 -20.94
N GLN A 11 -0.39 5.20 -22.23
CA GLN A 11 0.26 4.15 -23.00
C GLN A 11 1.76 4.08 -22.71
N ASN A 12 2.41 3.01 -23.15
CA ASN A 12 3.86 2.83 -23.04
C ASN A 12 4.61 4.08 -23.52
N GLY A 13 5.58 4.54 -22.72
CA GLY A 13 6.34 5.77 -22.95
C GLY A 13 5.60 7.06 -22.56
N GLY A 14 4.32 6.99 -22.24
CA GLY A 14 3.53 8.13 -21.78
C GLY A 14 3.71 8.45 -20.30
N SER A 15 3.39 9.68 -19.93
CA SER A 15 3.39 10.10 -18.53
C SER A 15 2.24 11.06 -18.21
N ILE A 16 1.77 11.00 -16.95
CA ILE A 16 0.85 12.00 -16.39
C ILE A 16 1.43 12.59 -15.11
N ASN A 17 1.18 13.86 -14.89
CA ASN A 17 1.64 14.57 -13.71
C ASN A 17 0.48 15.34 -13.05
N ASN A 18 0.49 15.40 -11.71
CA ASN A 18 -0.43 16.17 -10.88
C ASN A 18 -1.91 15.95 -11.27
N THR A 19 -2.29 14.68 -11.43
CA THR A 19 -3.64 14.31 -11.86
C THR A 19 -4.55 14.08 -10.65
N VAL A 20 -5.72 14.72 -10.65
CA VAL A 20 -6.76 14.48 -9.66
C VAL A 20 -7.91 13.73 -10.32
N ALA A 21 -8.24 12.57 -9.80
CA ALA A 21 -9.38 11.75 -10.21
C ALA A 21 -10.46 11.77 -9.11
N ASN A 22 -11.64 12.20 -9.47
CA ASN A 22 -12.80 12.29 -8.58
C ASN A 22 -13.92 11.38 -9.06
N ASP A 23 -14.88 11.15 -8.18
CA ASP A 23 -16.08 10.34 -8.46
C ASP A 23 -15.68 8.93 -8.93
N SER A 24 -16.27 8.40 -9.94
CA SER A 24 -15.96 7.07 -10.49
C SER A 24 -14.97 7.13 -11.67
N SER A 25 -14.03 8.08 -11.65
CA SER A 25 -13.02 8.21 -12.71
C SER A 25 -12.00 7.08 -12.67
N ASN A 26 -11.45 6.71 -13.81
CA ASN A 26 -10.51 5.62 -13.95
C ASN A 26 -9.21 6.06 -14.64
N ILE A 27 -8.07 5.65 -14.08
CA ILE A 27 -6.73 5.87 -14.66
C ILE A 27 -6.07 4.52 -14.88
N THR A 28 -5.52 4.31 -16.06
CA THR A 28 -4.71 3.13 -16.38
C THR A 28 -3.31 3.56 -16.79
N ILE A 29 -2.30 3.06 -16.11
CA ILE A 29 -0.88 3.28 -16.41
C ILE A 29 -0.32 1.98 -16.99
N ALA A 30 -0.10 1.96 -18.29
CA ALA A 30 0.43 0.79 -18.99
C ALA A 30 1.89 0.49 -18.59
N ALA A 31 2.36 -0.70 -18.88
CA ALA A 31 3.77 -1.05 -18.72
C ALA A 31 4.65 -0.06 -19.53
N GLY A 32 5.73 0.43 -18.92
CA GLY A 32 6.59 1.45 -19.50
C GLY A 32 6.03 2.89 -19.47
N ALA A 33 4.85 3.09 -18.87
CA ALA A 33 4.28 4.42 -18.60
C ALA A 33 4.48 4.83 -17.14
N SER A 34 4.28 6.12 -16.85
CA SER A 34 4.45 6.67 -15.50
C SER A 34 3.35 7.64 -15.09
N ALA A 35 3.11 7.71 -13.77
CA ALA A 35 2.27 8.71 -13.13
C ALA A 35 3.01 9.33 -11.95
N VAL A 36 2.92 10.65 -11.77
CA VAL A 36 3.50 11.36 -10.63
C VAL A 36 2.50 12.34 -10.06
N GLY A 37 2.37 12.39 -8.73
CA GLY A 37 1.49 13.34 -8.05
C GLY A 37 0.00 13.08 -8.32
N THR A 38 -0.43 11.82 -8.32
CA THR A 38 -1.84 11.47 -8.57
C THR A 38 -2.63 11.45 -7.26
N THR A 39 -3.79 12.10 -7.25
CA THR A 39 -4.76 12.03 -6.14
C THR A 39 -6.02 11.31 -6.59
N LEU A 40 -6.43 10.29 -5.84
CA LEU A 40 -7.62 9.49 -6.08
C LEU A 40 -8.65 9.77 -4.98
N ASN A 41 -9.83 10.26 -5.34
CA ASN A 41 -10.90 10.60 -4.40
C ASN A 41 -12.20 9.85 -4.71
N GLY A 42 -13.08 9.74 -3.71
CA GLY A 42 -14.40 9.13 -3.86
C GLY A 42 -14.34 7.64 -4.18
N THR A 43 -14.82 7.27 -5.35
CA THR A 43 -14.80 5.90 -5.87
C THR A 43 -13.93 5.76 -7.13
N SER A 44 -13.01 6.71 -7.35
CA SER A 44 -12.08 6.65 -8.48
C SER A 44 -11.10 5.48 -8.33
N SER A 45 -10.51 5.04 -9.42
CA SER A 45 -9.53 3.96 -9.42
C SER A 45 -8.33 4.26 -10.31
N MET A 46 -7.17 3.73 -9.92
CA MET A 46 -5.98 3.72 -10.74
C MET A 46 -5.38 2.32 -10.78
N THR A 47 -5.15 1.81 -11.98
CA THR A 47 -4.44 0.55 -12.21
C THR A 47 -3.07 0.83 -12.78
N VAL A 48 -2.02 0.33 -12.12
CA VAL A 48 -0.63 0.57 -12.48
C VAL A 48 0.01 -0.73 -12.96
N SER A 49 0.45 -0.75 -14.21
CA SER A 49 1.32 -1.79 -14.79
C SER A 49 2.71 -1.25 -15.11
N GLY A 50 2.90 0.05 -15.01
CA GLY A 50 4.18 0.77 -15.12
C GLY A 50 4.67 1.24 -13.75
N THR A 51 4.88 2.54 -13.61
CA THR A 51 5.31 3.16 -12.36
C THR A 51 4.36 4.26 -11.89
N ALA A 52 4.19 4.41 -10.58
CA ALA A 52 3.54 5.59 -10.02
C ALA A 52 4.31 6.09 -8.78
N ALA A 53 4.41 7.41 -8.65
CA ALA A 53 5.05 8.05 -7.52
C ALA A 53 4.16 9.16 -6.93
N ASP A 54 4.37 9.45 -5.64
CA ASP A 54 3.68 10.53 -4.93
C ASP A 54 2.14 10.43 -5.07
N THR A 55 1.61 9.22 -4.86
CA THR A 55 0.19 8.93 -5.03
C THR A 55 -0.57 9.09 -3.71
N ILE A 56 -1.65 9.86 -3.72
CA ILE A 56 -2.57 10.01 -2.59
C ILE A 56 -3.85 9.21 -2.88
N VAL A 57 -4.16 8.24 -2.03
CA VAL A 57 -5.31 7.36 -2.16
C VAL A 57 -6.32 7.65 -1.06
N ASN A 58 -7.29 8.50 -1.36
CA ASN A 58 -8.47 8.77 -0.51
C ASN A 58 -9.69 7.96 -0.99
N SER A 59 -9.52 7.21 -2.07
CA SER A 59 -10.59 6.48 -2.75
C SER A 59 -10.72 5.06 -2.23
N SER A 60 -11.95 4.66 -1.93
CA SER A 60 -12.29 3.26 -1.65
C SER A 60 -12.29 2.38 -2.92
N GLY A 61 -12.18 2.98 -4.08
CA GLY A 61 -12.43 2.30 -5.34
C GLY A 61 -13.91 2.02 -5.57
N SER A 62 -14.20 1.15 -6.52
CA SER A 62 -15.54 0.67 -6.83
C SER A 62 -15.73 -0.77 -6.35
N THR A 63 -16.91 -1.35 -6.57
CA THR A 63 -17.14 -2.78 -6.35
C THR A 63 -16.28 -3.68 -7.25
N ALA A 64 -15.78 -3.15 -8.36
CA ALA A 64 -15.00 -3.88 -9.35
C ALA A 64 -13.47 -3.63 -9.25
N ALA A 65 -13.05 -2.50 -8.66
CA ALA A 65 -11.63 -2.14 -8.58
C ALA A 65 -11.32 -1.41 -7.27
N LYS A 66 -10.14 -1.65 -6.71
CA LYS A 66 -9.61 -0.89 -5.56
C LYS A 66 -9.29 0.55 -5.98
N GLY A 67 -9.12 1.46 -5.01
CA GLY A 67 -8.67 2.82 -5.28
C GLY A 67 -7.35 2.83 -6.05
N LEU A 68 -6.36 2.06 -5.58
CA LEU A 68 -5.11 1.84 -6.29
C LEU A 68 -4.84 0.33 -6.42
N GLU A 69 -4.61 -0.14 -7.63
CA GLU A 69 -4.22 -1.51 -7.93
C GLU A 69 -2.86 -1.53 -8.63
N VAL A 70 -1.91 -2.28 -8.09
CA VAL A 70 -0.55 -2.39 -8.62
C VAL A 70 -0.33 -3.80 -9.14
N ASN A 71 -0.19 -3.92 -10.45
CA ASN A 71 -0.07 -5.20 -11.14
C ASN A 71 1.34 -5.80 -11.03
N ASN A 72 1.45 -7.05 -11.44
CA ASN A 72 2.73 -7.76 -11.52
C ASN A 72 3.78 -6.97 -12.31
N GLY A 73 4.98 -6.84 -11.74
CA GLY A 73 6.09 -6.09 -12.32
C GLY A 73 6.00 -4.57 -12.21
N ALA A 74 4.86 -4.05 -11.74
CA ALA A 74 4.69 -2.62 -11.52
C ALA A 74 5.28 -2.17 -10.18
N SER A 75 5.60 -0.89 -10.08
CA SER A 75 6.09 -0.30 -8.84
C SER A 75 5.42 1.02 -8.49
N VAL A 76 5.20 1.21 -7.20
CA VAL A 76 4.73 2.48 -6.66
C VAL A 76 5.67 2.96 -5.56
N SER A 77 5.80 4.28 -5.42
CA SER A 77 6.62 4.89 -4.37
C SER A 77 5.93 6.10 -3.75
N ASN A 78 6.26 6.39 -2.48
CA ASN A 78 5.72 7.52 -1.74
C ASN A 78 4.18 7.55 -1.80
N THR A 79 3.54 6.42 -1.48
CA THR A 79 2.08 6.31 -1.50
C THR A 79 1.49 6.67 -0.14
N SER A 80 0.54 7.60 -0.11
CA SER A 80 -0.23 7.95 1.09
C SER A 80 -1.65 7.41 0.97
N ILE A 81 -2.07 6.58 1.92
CA ILE A 81 -3.42 5.99 1.99
C ILE A 81 -4.17 6.65 3.15
N ASN A 82 -5.28 7.32 2.84
CA ASN A 82 -6.01 8.09 3.84
C ASN A 82 -7.48 7.68 3.91
N GLY A 83 -8.10 7.88 5.06
CA GLY A 83 -9.54 7.69 5.26
C GLY A 83 -10.01 6.28 4.89
N SER A 84 -10.81 6.16 3.84
CA SER A 84 -11.29 4.89 3.29
C SER A 84 -10.49 4.39 2.09
N GLY A 85 -9.31 4.94 1.84
CA GLY A 85 -8.46 4.56 0.71
C GLY A 85 -8.18 3.06 0.66
N THR A 86 -8.20 2.46 -0.51
CA THR A 86 -7.91 1.03 -0.68
C THR A 86 -6.79 0.82 -1.68
N VAL A 87 -5.82 -0.01 -1.30
CA VAL A 87 -4.69 -0.38 -2.16
C VAL A 87 -4.59 -1.90 -2.25
N LEU A 88 -4.39 -2.39 -3.46
CA LEU A 88 -4.08 -3.79 -3.73
C LEU A 88 -2.74 -3.90 -4.43
N LEU A 89 -1.81 -4.58 -3.78
CA LEU A 89 -0.53 -4.97 -4.35
C LEU A 89 -0.61 -6.42 -4.80
N LYS A 90 -0.60 -6.64 -6.11
CA LYS A 90 -0.65 -8.00 -6.68
C LYS A 90 0.72 -8.68 -6.64
N ASN A 91 0.70 -9.99 -6.84
CA ASN A 91 1.91 -10.79 -6.96
C ASN A 91 2.95 -10.11 -7.88
N GLY A 92 4.19 -10.02 -7.44
CA GLY A 92 5.30 -9.42 -8.18
C GLY A 92 5.32 -7.90 -8.24
N SER A 93 4.36 -7.21 -7.61
CA SER A 93 4.38 -5.75 -7.48
C SER A 93 5.34 -5.28 -6.38
N THR A 94 5.74 -4.02 -6.44
CA THR A 94 6.60 -3.40 -5.43
C THR A 94 5.99 -2.08 -4.95
N ALA A 95 5.97 -1.88 -3.63
CA ALA A 95 5.63 -0.60 -3.01
C ALA A 95 6.76 -0.15 -2.08
N ASN A 96 7.23 1.08 -2.25
CA ASN A 96 8.27 1.68 -1.44
C ASN A 96 7.76 2.94 -0.77
N ASN A 97 8.05 3.13 0.53
CA ASN A 97 7.62 4.28 1.31
C ASN A 97 6.09 4.46 1.29
N THR A 98 5.37 3.52 1.86
CA THR A 98 3.91 3.61 2.00
C THR A 98 3.53 4.11 3.39
N VAL A 99 2.74 5.18 3.45
CA VAL A 99 2.19 5.75 4.69
C VAL A 99 0.68 5.57 4.69
N MET A 100 0.17 4.91 5.72
CA MET A 100 -1.26 4.69 5.93
C MET A 100 -1.75 5.55 7.11
N ASN A 101 -2.60 6.53 6.85
CA ASN A 101 -3.30 7.34 7.86
C ASN A 101 -4.77 6.87 8.05
N GLY A 102 -5.09 5.70 7.58
CA GLY A 102 -6.39 5.04 7.52
C GLY A 102 -6.43 4.12 6.30
N GLY A 103 -7.62 3.59 6.00
CA GLY A 103 -7.86 2.75 4.83
C GLY A 103 -7.30 1.33 4.95
N VAL A 104 -7.26 0.64 3.83
CA VAL A 104 -6.90 -0.78 3.75
C VAL A 104 -5.83 -1.01 2.68
N LEU A 105 -4.77 -1.72 3.03
CA LEU A 105 -3.77 -2.22 2.11
C LEU A 105 -3.79 -3.75 2.10
N THR A 106 -3.97 -4.33 0.93
CA THR A 106 -3.85 -5.77 0.70
C THR A 106 -2.59 -6.04 -0.10
N ALA A 107 -1.74 -6.93 0.36
CA ALA A 107 -0.56 -7.39 -0.35
C ALA A 107 -0.65 -8.90 -0.59
N GLU A 108 -0.76 -9.29 -1.85
CA GLU A 108 -0.82 -10.69 -2.26
C GLU A 108 0.54 -11.38 -2.11
N ASN A 109 0.52 -12.70 -2.11
CA ASN A 109 1.73 -13.52 -2.19
C ASN A 109 2.65 -13.03 -3.32
N GLY A 110 3.93 -12.81 -3.02
CA GLY A 110 4.92 -12.29 -3.97
C GLY A 110 4.98 -10.77 -4.11
N ALA A 111 4.05 -10.02 -3.49
CA ALA A 111 4.17 -8.57 -3.39
C ALA A 111 5.33 -8.17 -2.48
N LYS A 112 5.96 -7.03 -2.75
CA LYS A 112 7.10 -6.50 -1.99
C LYS A 112 6.73 -5.13 -1.41
N LEU A 113 6.90 -4.99 -0.10
CA LEU A 113 6.75 -3.71 0.59
C LEU A 113 8.07 -3.34 1.27
N GLU A 114 8.52 -2.12 1.03
CA GLU A 114 9.69 -1.55 1.69
C GLU A 114 9.29 -0.24 2.37
N ASN A 115 9.62 -0.10 3.65
CA ASN A 115 9.27 1.05 4.48
C ASN A 115 7.74 1.29 4.55
N LEU A 116 7.10 0.67 5.53
CA LEU A 116 5.65 0.77 5.75
C LEU A 116 5.37 1.47 7.08
N GLU A 117 4.64 2.58 7.04
CA GLU A 117 4.16 3.28 8.22
C GLU A 117 2.63 3.18 8.29
N ILE A 118 2.10 2.67 9.40
CA ILE A 118 0.68 2.42 9.61
C ILE A 118 0.21 3.22 10.83
N LYS A 119 -0.76 4.09 10.65
CA LYS A 119 -1.27 5.02 11.67
C LYS A 119 -2.80 4.96 11.78
N GLY A 120 -3.31 5.51 12.87
CA GLY A 120 -4.74 5.72 13.07
C GLY A 120 -5.52 4.40 13.10
N LYS A 121 -6.51 4.27 12.22
CA LYS A 121 -7.35 3.07 12.07
C LYS A 121 -7.05 2.31 10.78
N ALA A 122 -5.82 2.42 10.28
CA ALA A 122 -5.42 1.72 9.06
C ALA A 122 -5.38 0.20 9.28
N GLU A 123 -5.71 -0.54 8.24
CA GLU A 123 -5.72 -2.01 8.26
C GLU A 123 -4.87 -2.57 7.12
N THR A 124 -4.11 -3.61 7.40
CA THR A 124 -3.39 -4.36 6.38
C THR A 124 -3.86 -5.80 6.32
N ALA A 125 -3.85 -6.38 5.12
CA ALA A 125 -3.99 -7.81 4.89
C ALA A 125 -2.79 -8.26 4.02
N ILE A 126 -1.76 -8.78 4.66
CA ILE A 126 -0.49 -9.16 4.02
C ILE A 126 -0.41 -10.68 3.97
N ASP A 127 -0.25 -11.25 2.78
CA ASP A 127 -0.14 -12.69 2.58
C ASP A 127 1.22 -13.24 3.00
N ASN A 128 1.27 -14.51 3.38
CA ASN A 128 2.47 -15.16 3.89
C ASN A 128 3.65 -15.17 2.92
N GLY A 129 3.39 -15.14 1.62
CA GLY A 129 4.45 -15.07 0.59
C GLY A 129 4.79 -13.65 0.14
N ALA A 130 4.17 -12.62 0.70
CA ALA A 130 4.63 -11.24 0.52
C ALA A 130 5.94 -11.01 1.29
N SER A 131 6.70 -9.99 0.92
CA SER A 131 7.90 -9.59 1.65
C SER A 131 7.77 -8.19 2.24
N LEU A 132 8.19 -8.04 3.48
CA LEU A 132 8.38 -6.75 4.15
C LEU A 132 9.87 -6.49 4.31
N SER A 133 10.31 -5.27 4.10
CA SER A 133 11.71 -4.84 4.29
C SER A 133 11.79 -3.39 4.77
N GLY A 134 12.98 -2.98 5.20
CA GLY A 134 13.22 -1.64 5.69
C GLY A 134 12.59 -1.38 7.07
N THR A 135 11.97 -0.23 7.24
CA THR A 135 11.35 0.19 8.50
C THR A 135 9.84 -0.05 8.47
N VAL A 136 9.32 -0.76 9.47
CA VAL A 136 7.88 -0.94 9.67
C VAL A 136 7.50 -0.24 10.98
N THR A 137 6.60 0.74 10.90
CA THR A 137 6.10 1.49 12.06
C THR A 137 4.60 1.34 12.17
N VAL A 138 4.12 1.00 13.36
CA VAL A 138 2.69 0.86 13.65
C VAL A 138 2.32 1.76 14.82
N SER A 139 1.31 2.61 14.64
CA SER A 139 0.85 3.54 15.67
C SER A 139 -0.68 3.71 15.65
N GLY A 140 -1.24 4.19 16.75
CA GLY A 140 -2.68 4.37 16.90
C GLY A 140 -3.43 3.05 17.06
N SER A 141 -4.60 2.93 16.47
CA SER A 141 -5.43 1.71 16.50
C SER A 141 -5.29 0.88 15.22
N ALA A 142 -4.11 0.91 14.63
CA ALA A 142 -3.84 0.21 13.37
C ALA A 142 -3.83 -1.31 13.54
N THR A 143 -4.15 -2.02 12.48
CA THR A 143 -4.16 -3.48 12.44
C THR A 143 -3.20 -3.99 11.39
N LEU A 144 -2.21 -4.79 11.82
CA LEU A 144 -1.41 -5.63 10.95
C LEU A 144 -2.10 -7.00 10.84
N GLY A 145 -2.74 -7.26 9.70
CA GLY A 145 -3.51 -8.48 9.46
C GLY A 145 -2.98 -9.27 8.26
N GLY A 146 -3.71 -10.31 7.92
CA GLY A 146 -3.38 -11.24 6.84
C GLY A 146 -2.74 -12.52 7.37
N SER A 147 -2.23 -13.33 6.45
CA SER A 147 -1.57 -14.61 6.74
C SER A 147 -0.04 -14.50 6.90
N TYR A 148 0.51 -13.29 6.79
CA TYR A 148 1.94 -13.05 6.94
C TYR A 148 2.44 -13.48 8.31
N ASP A 149 3.54 -14.20 8.34
CA ASP A 149 4.19 -14.60 9.58
C ASP A 149 5.00 -13.45 10.17
N TYR A 150 4.36 -12.65 11.01
CA TYR A 150 5.00 -11.52 11.69
C TYR A 150 6.13 -11.93 12.64
N GLY A 151 6.24 -13.21 13.00
CA GLY A 151 7.40 -13.75 13.70
C GLY A 151 8.69 -13.63 12.88
N LYS A 152 8.61 -13.63 11.56
CA LYS A 152 9.75 -13.40 10.67
C LYS A 152 10.30 -11.98 10.78
N ILE A 153 9.50 -10.99 11.19
CA ILE A 153 9.97 -9.62 11.41
C ILE A 153 11.18 -9.59 12.36
N PHE A 154 11.21 -10.47 13.35
CA PHE A 154 12.30 -10.54 14.32
C PHE A 154 13.50 -11.37 13.84
N SER A 155 13.33 -12.22 12.83
CA SER A 155 14.39 -13.08 12.30
C SER A 155 14.85 -12.66 10.91
N ASP A 156 14.08 -11.87 10.17
CA ASP A 156 14.40 -11.44 8.83
C ASP A 156 15.33 -10.22 8.86
N ALA A 157 16.54 -10.38 8.32
CA ALA A 157 17.52 -9.30 8.21
C ALA A 157 17.06 -8.15 7.28
N ALA A 158 16.04 -8.38 6.45
CA ALA A 158 15.50 -7.37 5.55
C ALA A 158 14.67 -6.29 6.28
N ILE A 159 14.18 -6.59 7.49
CA ILE A 159 13.43 -5.62 8.31
C ILE A 159 14.38 -4.98 9.32
N ASN A 160 14.69 -3.70 9.12
CA ASN A 160 15.62 -2.96 9.96
C ASN A 160 15.05 -2.67 11.36
N SER A 161 13.76 -2.35 11.43
CA SER A 161 13.09 -2.09 12.71
C SER A 161 11.58 -2.29 12.60
N LEU A 162 10.97 -2.76 13.68
CA LEU A 162 9.53 -2.69 13.92
C LEU A 162 9.33 -1.82 15.16
N THR A 163 8.65 -0.69 15.01
CA THR A 163 8.30 0.20 16.11
C THR A 163 6.78 0.16 16.30
N VAL A 164 6.34 -0.20 17.53
CA VAL A 164 4.94 -0.12 17.95
C VAL A 164 4.89 0.88 19.09
N THR A 165 4.16 1.97 18.91
CA THR A 165 4.09 3.03 19.92
C THR A 165 3.08 2.70 21.02
N GLU A 166 3.31 3.24 22.22
CA GLU A 166 2.47 3.05 23.40
C GLU A 166 1.00 3.44 23.13
N GLY A 167 0.04 2.67 23.66
CA GLY A 167 -1.40 2.89 23.45
C GLY A 167 -1.99 2.23 22.19
N VAL A 168 -1.20 1.50 21.44
CA VAL A 168 -1.61 0.80 20.23
C VAL A 168 -2.24 -0.55 20.56
N ASN A 169 -3.45 -0.80 20.07
CA ASN A 169 -4.02 -2.14 19.95
C ASN A 169 -3.59 -2.78 18.61
N ALA A 170 -2.29 -2.99 18.45
CA ALA A 170 -1.80 -3.69 17.27
C ALA A 170 -2.22 -5.16 17.38
N LYS A 171 -3.13 -5.59 16.52
CA LYS A 171 -3.40 -7.02 16.32
C LYS A 171 -2.39 -7.53 15.30
N PHE A 172 -1.41 -8.23 15.77
CA PHE A 172 -0.57 -9.07 14.94
C PHE A 172 -1.35 -10.35 14.64
N GLY A 173 -1.33 -10.83 13.41
CA GLY A 173 -1.98 -12.09 13.04
C GLY A 173 -1.63 -13.24 14.01
N ASN A 174 -2.05 -14.44 13.74
CA ASN A 174 -2.13 -15.58 14.68
C ASN A 174 -0.88 -15.99 15.48
N SER A 175 0.29 -15.36 15.32
CA SER A 175 1.47 -15.70 16.12
C SER A 175 2.51 -14.58 16.20
N LEU A 176 2.48 -13.81 17.28
CA LEU A 176 3.66 -13.07 17.72
C LEU A 176 4.46 -13.95 18.68
N ASN A 177 5.47 -14.63 18.19
CA ASN A 177 6.47 -15.28 19.04
C ASN A 177 7.64 -14.31 19.25
N ALA A 178 7.55 -13.48 20.27
CA ALA A 178 8.55 -12.45 20.62
C ALA A 178 9.91 -13.00 21.11
N THR A 179 10.19 -14.28 20.93
CA THR A 179 11.35 -14.95 21.54
C THR A 179 12.60 -15.04 20.66
N THR A 180 12.63 -14.47 19.46
CA THR A 180 13.81 -14.54 18.62
C THR A 180 14.62 -13.26 18.63
N ALA A 181 15.68 -13.29 19.40
CA ALA A 181 16.94 -12.56 19.35
C ALA A 181 16.98 -11.13 18.75
N GLY A 182 17.08 -10.14 19.62
CA GLY A 182 17.86 -8.92 19.36
C GLY A 182 17.14 -7.75 18.73
N LYS A 183 15.82 -7.80 18.51
CA LYS A 183 15.04 -6.62 18.10
C LYS A 183 14.04 -6.29 19.21
N SER A 184 14.05 -5.03 19.66
CA SER A 184 13.12 -4.57 20.69
C SER A 184 11.78 -4.17 20.09
N LEU A 185 10.71 -4.61 20.75
CA LEU A 185 9.39 -4.00 20.61
C LEU A 185 9.40 -2.80 21.58
N THR A 186 9.46 -1.59 21.08
CA THR A 186 9.40 -0.37 21.91
C THR A 186 8.08 0.34 21.70
#